data_991f5879fabeb6e9c39faef8733266f3
#
_entry.id   991f5879fabeb6e9c39faef8733266f3
#
_cell.length_a   1.000
_cell.length_b   1.000
_cell.length_c   1.000
_cell.angle_alpha   90.00
_cell.angle_beta   90.00
_cell.angle_gamma   90.00
#
_symmetry.space_group_name_H-M   'P 1'
#
loop_
_entity.id
_entity.type
_entity.pdbx_description
1 polymer ?
#
loop_
_entity_poly.entity_id
_entity_poly.type
_entity_poly.pdbx_seq_one_letter_code
_entity_poly.pdbx_strand_id
1 'polypeptide(L)'
;QFTLTKGERYYFDLSGLSIPGDVNSYLPDTSLHYVPFVYTGTIDAYVLKPASNHVADSSYKASETSDLNAQYGYTYDHSLFMADDQIANNVSWVGLNNDGFIFGKSYTANEVEYTLRAPTVGSTFNTRISPSNNEWDQIEAKNPDYIKFNWNLNPEQGSWGQDNYYYNHVEFKVGRRKLAGNLIGFQENYSDGITYYRPVLEVLNPKTLGNDGLKVITLNLGGGKLGGSGDDIKIVVKNNGTYTAPSYEGLTRPDGNNDTYFWWLGSDGNSYIPGDAVSSDVITLTAKWEPLKYSVTLEPNGGVINNNNIIQYVYGQGATLPSASDMEKEYHTFGGWYTSSDFSGSPVTIIGSTDRG
;
A
#
# COMPACT_ATOMS: atom_id res chain seq x y z
N GLN A 1 13.96 -20.42 -5.99
CA GLN A 1 14.01 -19.12 -6.64
C GLN A 1 12.79 -19.00 -7.55
N PHE A 2 12.03 -17.89 -7.41
CA PHE A 2 10.80 -17.67 -8.18
C PHE A 2 11.11 -17.06 -9.56
N THR A 3 10.18 -17.25 -10.51
CA THR A 3 10.26 -16.68 -11.87
C THR A 3 9.93 -15.19 -11.94
N LEU A 4 9.73 -14.53 -10.79
CA LEU A 4 9.49 -13.09 -10.70
C LEU A 4 10.69 -12.28 -11.21
N THR A 5 10.42 -11.13 -11.82
CA THR A 5 11.46 -10.24 -12.31
C THR A 5 12.10 -9.47 -11.16
N LYS A 6 13.41 -9.64 -10.97
CA LYS A 6 14.17 -8.85 -9.99
C LYS A 6 14.14 -7.36 -10.36
N GLY A 7 13.97 -6.52 -9.35
CA GLY A 7 13.85 -5.08 -9.52
C GLY A 7 12.47 -4.60 -9.94
N GLU A 8 11.57 -5.49 -10.26
CA GLU A 8 10.19 -5.14 -10.54
C GLU A 8 9.47 -4.82 -9.23
N ARG A 9 8.55 -3.84 -9.31
CA ARG A 9 7.71 -3.41 -8.20
C ARG A 9 6.42 -4.21 -8.16
N TYR A 10 6.09 -4.69 -6.97
CA TYR A 10 4.84 -5.38 -6.66
C TYR A 10 4.17 -4.72 -5.48
N TYR A 11 2.84 -4.74 -5.45
CA TYR A 11 2.05 -4.05 -4.44
C TYR A 11 1.39 -5.05 -3.50
N PHE A 12 1.40 -4.71 -2.21
CA PHE A 12 0.83 -5.52 -1.14
C PHE A 12 -0.15 -4.69 -0.32
N ASP A 13 -1.24 -5.32 0.09
CA ASP A 13 -2.23 -4.72 0.97
C ASP A 13 -1.82 -4.93 2.44
N LEU A 14 -1.33 -3.89 3.07
CA LEU A 14 -0.97 -3.87 4.49
C LEU A 14 -1.99 -3.13 5.36
N SER A 15 -3.14 -2.73 4.80
CA SER A 15 -4.17 -1.93 5.49
C SER A 15 -4.73 -2.63 6.74
N GLY A 16 -4.75 -3.97 6.75
CA GLY A 16 -5.15 -4.78 7.89
C GLY A 16 -4.11 -4.89 9.01
N LEU A 17 -2.91 -4.31 8.85
CA LEU A 17 -1.85 -4.38 9.84
C LEU A 17 -1.76 -3.08 10.65
N SER A 18 -1.79 -3.20 11.98
CA SER A 18 -1.56 -2.06 12.88
C SER A 18 -0.05 -1.81 13.02
N ILE A 19 0.55 -1.15 12.02
CA ILE A 19 1.97 -0.82 12.03
C ILE A 19 2.19 0.38 12.94
N PRO A 20 3.11 0.32 13.95
CA PRO A 20 3.38 1.44 14.84
C PRO A 20 3.99 2.64 14.11
N GLY A 21 3.77 3.83 14.65
CA GLY A 21 4.26 5.10 14.10
C GLY A 21 3.27 5.78 13.18
N ASP A 22 3.73 6.82 12.51
CA ASP A 22 2.95 7.57 11.54
C ASP A 22 3.17 7.00 10.14
N VAL A 23 2.10 6.77 9.39
CA VAL A 23 2.21 6.34 7.99
C VAL A 23 2.97 7.38 7.19
N ASN A 24 3.93 6.94 6.39
CA ASN A 24 4.71 7.82 5.55
C ASN A 24 3.82 8.48 4.47
N SER A 25 3.72 9.82 4.53
CA SER A 25 2.89 10.61 3.61
C SER A 25 3.40 10.63 2.14
N TYR A 26 4.60 10.13 1.89
CA TYR A 26 5.17 10.01 0.55
C TYR A 26 4.82 8.69 -0.14
N LEU A 27 4.19 7.75 0.56
CA LEU A 27 3.66 6.56 -0.09
C LEU A 27 2.60 6.94 -1.13
N PRO A 28 2.50 6.20 -2.23
CA PRO A 28 1.49 6.45 -3.25
C PRO A 28 0.07 6.23 -2.70
N ASP A 29 -0.05 5.45 -1.64
CA ASP A 29 -1.28 5.18 -0.91
C ASP A 29 -1.02 5.16 0.60
N THR A 30 -1.53 6.17 1.30
CA THR A 30 -1.41 6.27 2.77
C THR A 30 -2.46 5.44 3.51
N SER A 31 -3.42 4.84 2.83
CA SER A 31 -4.36 3.87 3.40
C SER A 31 -3.77 2.46 3.47
N LEU A 32 -2.58 2.25 2.90
CA LEU A 32 -1.80 1.01 2.87
C LEU A 32 -2.43 -0.16 2.10
N HIS A 33 -3.44 0.06 1.24
CA HIS A 33 -3.98 -0.98 0.36
C HIS A 33 -3.02 -1.32 -0.79
N TYR A 34 -2.14 -0.37 -1.17
CA TYR A 34 -1.21 -0.52 -2.28
C TYR A 34 0.21 -0.08 -1.89
N VAL A 35 0.85 -0.86 -1.03
CA VAL A 35 2.22 -0.57 -0.59
C VAL A 35 3.22 -1.18 -1.58
N PRO A 36 4.10 -0.38 -2.21
CA PRO A 36 5.05 -0.88 -3.18
C PRO A 36 6.24 -1.58 -2.50
N PHE A 37 6.56 -2.76 -3.00
CA PHE A 37 7.75 -3.53 -2.66
C PHE A 37 8.48 -3.94 -3.93
N VAL A 38 9.80 -3.95 -3.88
CA VAL A 38 10.66 -4.39 -4.97
C VAL A 38 11.12 -5.83 -4.71
N TYR A 39 10.96 -6.71 -5.68
CA TYR A 39 11.47 -8.07 -5.57
C TYR A 39 12.99 -8.09 -5.70
N THR A 40 13.68 -8.48 -4.64
CA THR A 40 15.15 -8.50 -4.60
C THR A 40 15.76 -9.82 -5.10
N GLY A 41 14.92 -10.82 -5.31
CA GLY A 41 15.33 -12.17 -5.63
C GLY A 41 15.66 -12.99 -4.39
N THR A 42 16.38 -14.07 -4.61
CA THR A 42 16.92 -14.93 -3.53
C THR A 42 18.30 -14.43 -3.15
N ILE A 43 18.50 -14.21 -1.87
CA ILE A 43 19.77 -13.79 -1.28
C ILE A 43 20.21 -14.80 -0.22
N ASP A 44 21.51 -14.95 -0.06
CA ASP A 44 22.14 -15.71 1.02
C ASP A 44 22.62 -14.73 2.09
N ALA A 45 21.79 -14.55 3.11
CA ALA A 45 22.07 -13.62 4.20
C ALA A 45 21.65 -14.22 5.54
N TYR A 46 22.17 -13.67 6.63
CA TYR A 46 21.70 -14.08 7.94
C TYR A 46 20.41 -13.36 8.33
N VAL A 47 19.59 -14.04 9.12
CA VAL A 47 18.40 -13.51 9.78
C VAL A 47 18.52 -13.78 11.27
N LEU A 48 18.17 -12.82 12.11
CA LEU A 48 18.20 -12.99 13.56
C LEU A 48 16.90 -13.60 14.07
N LYS A 49 17.00 -14.43 15.11
CA LYS A 49 15.84 -14.97 15.82
C LYS A 49 15.40 -14.00 16.92
N PRO A 50 14.10 -13.92 17.22
CA PRO A 50 13.65 -13.24 18.41
C PRO A 50 14.22 -13.95 19.61
N ALA A 51 15.13 -13.31 20.34
CA ALA A 51 15.53 -13.80 21.65
C ALA A 51 14.75 -13.01 22.68
N SER A 52 14.18 -13.72 23.64
CA SER A 52 13.31 -13.17 24.68
C SER A 52 13.94 -12.05 25.51
N ASN A 53 15.24 -11.80 25.40
CA ASN A 53 16.00 -10.88 26.25
C ASN A 53 17.13 -10.13 25.57
N HIS A 54 17.10 -9.94 24.24
CA HIS A 54 18.24 -9.36 23.53
C HIS A 54 18.58 -7.91 23.87
N VAL A 55 17.61 -7.14 24.27
CA VAL A 55 17.78 -5.70 24.42
C VAL A 55 17.77 -5.27 25.88
N ALA A 56 17.27 -6.08 26.77
CA ALA A 56 17.10 -5.72 28.19
C ALA A 56 18.23 -6.22 29.12
N ASP A 57 19.15 -7.03 28.64
CA ASP A 57 20.18 -7.61 29.51
C ASP A 57 21.48 -6.81 29.46
N SER A 58 21.65 -5.88 30.40
CA SER A 58 22.89 -5.14 30.65
C SER A 58 24.06 -6.03 31.07
N SER A 59 23.83 -7.34 31.34
CA SER A 59 24.85 -8.32 31.66
C SER A 59 25.52 -8.91 30.44
N TYR A 60 25.07 -8.59 29.23
CA TYR A 60 25.62 -9.07 27.98
C TYR A 60 27.05 -8.54 27.78
N LYS A 61 28.04 -9.33 28.13
CA LYS A 61 29.44 -8.95 27.98
C LYS A 61 29.85 -9.10 26.51
N ALA A 62 30.11 -7.98 25.93
CA ALA A 62 30.57 -7.83 24.56
C ALA A 62 31.88 -8.55 24.17
N SER A 63 32.53 -9.22 25.08
CA SER A 63 33.79 -9.95 24.81
C SER A 63 33.62 -11.25 24.01
N GLU A 64 32.39 -11.72 23.87
CA GLU A 64 32.07 -13.01 23.23
C GLU A 64 31.41 -12.87 21.87
N THR A 65 31.40 -11.69 21.30
CA THR A 65 30.51 -11.26 20.22
C THR A 65 31.00 -11.51 18.80
N SER A 66 32.09 -12.23 18.58
CA SER A 66 32.41 -12.69 17.21
C SER A 66 31.31 -13.58 16.62
N ASP A 67 30.43 -14.11 17.47
CA ASP A 67 29.43 -15.11 17.10
C ASP A 67 27.99 -14.81 17.55
N LEU A 68 27.59 -13.56 17.83
CA LEU A 68 26.20 -13.26 18.13
C LEU A 68 25.26 -13.68 16.99
N ASN A 69 25.68 -13.47 15.76
CA ASN A 69 24.94 -13.94 14.61
C ASN A 69 24.93 -15.48 14.52
N ALA A 70 25.99 -16.15 14.89
CA ALA A 70 26.04 -17.62 14.94
C ALA A 70 25.18 -18.19 16.07
N GLN A 71 25.09 -17.50 17.20
CA GLN A 71 24.33 -17.97 18.36
C GLN A 71 22.83 -17.72 18.21
N TYR A 72 22.40 -16.61 17.58
CA TYR A 72 21.01 -16.18 17.50
C TYR A 72 20.47 -16.02 16.09
N GLY A 73 21.33 -16.06 15.07
CA GLY A 73 20.99 -15.97 13.66
C GLY A 73 21.27 -17.27 12.93
N TYR A 74 20.75 -17.37 11.74
CA TYR A 74 21.07 -18.43 10.79
C TYR A 74 21.13 -17.85 9.40
N THR A 75 22.10 -18.31 8.62
CA THR A 75 22.27 -17.92 7.21
C THR A 75 21.61 -18.95 6.32
N TYR A 76 20.82 -18.50 5.38
CA TYR A 76 20.14 -19.36 4.41
C TYR A 76 19.69 -18.56 3.20
N ASP A 77 19.46 -19.27 2.12
CA ASP A 77 18.86 -18.70 0.91
C ASP A 77 17.38 -18.40 1.13
N HIS A 78 16.99 -17.14 0.97
CA HIS A 78 15.60 -16.72 1.09
C HIS A 78 15.24 -15.66 0.06
N SER A 79 13.96 -15.64 -0.35
CA SER A 79 13.44 -14.73 -1.34
C SER A 79 12.71 -13.58 -0.66
N LEU A 80 13.09 -12.35 -1.02
CA LEU A 80 12.59 -11.14 -0.39
C LEU A 80 11.97 -10.17 -1.38
N PHE A 81 10.97 -9.46 -0.87
CA PHE A 81 10.52 -8.17 -1.37
C PHE A 81 10.90 -7.11 -0.33
N MET A 82 11.55 -6.05 -0.74
CA MET A 82 11.88 -4.92 0.13
C MET A 82 10.94 -3.76 -0.17
N ALA A 83 10.38 -3.14 0.86
CA ALA A 83 9.56 -1.95 0.68
C ALA A 83 10.32 -0.91 -0.16
N ASP A 84 9.69 -0.36 -1.19
CA ASP A 84 10.34 0.61 -2.10
C ASP A 84 10.69 1.91 -1.37
N ASP A 85 9.92 2.26 -0.32
CA ASP A 85 10.19 3.37 0.59
C ASP A 85 9.90 2.95 2.04
N GLN A 86 10.18 3.84 2.98
CA GLN A 86 9.76 3.66 4.38
C GLN A 86 8.23 3.69 4.45
N ILE A 87 7.65 2.78 5.22
CA ILE A 87 6.19 2.71 5.37
C ILE A 87 5.69 3.44 6.60
N ALA A 88 6.54 3.60 7.62
CA ALA A 88 6.22 4.35 8.83
C ALA A 88 7.41 5.20 9.29
N ASN A 89 7.10 6.32 9.94
CA ASN A 89 8.05 7.22 10.59
C ASN A 89 7.64 7.48 12.05
N ASN A 90 8.43 8.23 12.81
CA ASN A 90 8.18 8.50 14.23
C ASN A 90 7.98 7.21 15.04
N VAL A 91 8.72 6.17 14.73
CA VAL A 91 8.53 4.85 15.32
C VAL A 91 9.79 4.40 16.06
N SER A 92 9.63 3.90 17.29
CA SER A 92 10.73 3.32 18.06
C SER A 92 10.93 1.83 17.70
N TRP A 93 12.16 1.37 17.87
CA TRP A 93 12.47 -0.06 17.71
C TRP A 93 11.66 -0.92 18.68
N VAL A 94 11.50 -0.46 19.94
CA VAL A 94 10.71 -1.18 20.97
C VAL A 94 9.24 -1.28 20.56
N GLY A 95 8.65 -0.22 20.02
CA GLY A 95 7.28 -0.25 19.50
C GLY A 95 7.11 -1.30 18.42
N LEU A 96 7.99 -1.29 17.43
CA LEU A 96 7.99 -2.31 16.36
C LEU A 96 8.21 -3.72 16.91
N ASN A 97 9.14 -3.90 17.87
CA ASN A 97 9.44 -5.20 18.43
C ASN A 97 8.30 -5.79 19.25
N ASN A 98 7.62 -4.97 20.05
CA ASN A 98 6.47 -5.38 20.86
C ASN A 98 5.32 -5.91 19.98
N ASP A 99 5.15 -5.35 18.79
CA ASP A 99 4.12 -5.75 17.83
C ASP A 99 4.61 -6.81 16.83
N GLY A 100 5.86 -7.29 16.98
CA GLY A 100 6.45 -8.38 16.20
C GLY A 100 7.07 -7.95 14.86
N PHE A 101 7.14 -6.67 14.54
CA PHE A 101 7.62 -6.17 13.24
C PHE A 101 9.14 -6.17 13.07
N ILE A 102 9.90 -6.37 14.15
CA ILE A 102 11.38 -6.46 14.03
C ILE A 102 11.81 -7.83 13.55
N PHE A 103 11.36 -8.89 14.23
CA PHE A 103 11.83 -10.26 13.95
C PHE A 103 10.85 -11.07 13.11
N GLY A 104 9.62 -10.67 12.98
CA GLY A 104 8.67 -11.26 12.06
C GLY A 104 7.23 -11.26 12.52
N LYS A 105 6.40 -10.59 11.76
CA LYS A 105 4.92 -10.61 11.83
C LYS A 105 4.41 -11.50 10.72
N SER A 106 3.60 -12.50 11.06
CA SER A 106 2.94 -13.33 10.05
C SER A 106 2.01 -12.47 9.19
N TYR A 107 2.11 -12.64 7.90
CA TYR A 107 1.30 -11.94 6.91
C TYR A 107 0.94 -12.92 5.80
N THR A 108 -0.33 -12.98 5.43
CA THR A 108 -0.81 -13.81 4.33
C THR A 108 -1.53 -12.94 3.32
N ALA A 109 -1.14 -13.03 2.08
CA ALA A 109 -1.80 -12.35 0.98
C ALA A 109 -1.96 -13.32 -0.20
N ASN A 110 -3.16 -13.39 -0.77
CA ASN A 110 -3.44 -14.14 -1.98
C ASN A 110 -2.96 -15.61 -1.92
N GLU A 111 -3.24 -16.27 -0.80
CA GLU A 111 -2.80 -17.64 -0.46
C GLU A 111 -1.28 -17.84 -0.39
N VAL A 112 -0.49 -16.78 -0.30
CA VAL A 112 0.94 -16.85 -0.07
C VAL A 112 1.24 -16.39 1.35
N GLU A 113 2.03 -17.17 2.07
CA GLU A 113 2.47 -16.85 3.42
C GLU A 113 3.80 -16.10 3.39
N TYR A 114 3.86 -15.02 4.16
CA TYR A 114 5.03 -14.15 4.30
C TYR A 114 5.35 -13.90 5.77
N THR A 115 6.58 -13.50 6.01
CA THR A 115 6.98 -12.82 7.25
C THR A 115 7.32 -11.37 6.93
N LEU A 116 6.57 -10.43 7.50
CA LEU A 116 6.88 -8.99 7.43
C LEU A 116 7.76 -8.63 8.61
N ARG A 117 8.97 -8.11 8.34
CA ARG A 117 9.98 -7.86 9.36
C ARG A 117 10.98 -6.77 8.97
N ALA A 118 11.75 -6.29 9.94
CA ALA A 118 12.91 -5.48 9.63
C ALA A 118 13.99 -6.33 8.95
N PRO A 119 14.80 -5.79 8.03
CA PRO A 119 15.97 -6.47 7.48
C PRO A 119 17.10 -6.56 8.52
N THR A 120 18.02 -7.49 8.33
CA THR A 120 19.32 -7.41 8.98
C THR A 120 20.16 -6.32 8.34
N VAL A 121 20.85 -5.53 9.16
CA VAL A 121 21.56 -4.32 8.72
C VAL A 121 23.06 -4.35 9.06
N GLY A 122 23.50 -5.44 9.67
CA GLY A 122 24.84 -5.58 10.21
C GLY A 122 24.97 -4.98 11.61
N SER A 123 26.00 -5.42 12.32
CA SER A 123 26.36 -4.89 13.62
C SER A 123 27.80 -4.40 13.61
N THR A 124 28.09 -3.31 14.32
CA THR A 124 29.46 -2.90 14.57
C THR A 124 29.75 -3.03 16.05
N PHE A 125 30.85 -3.69 16.34
CA PHE A 125 31.39 -3.75 17.67
C PHE A 125 32.78 -3.15 17.62
N ASN A 126 33.03 -2.04 18.32
CA ASN A 126 34.35 -1.45 18.50
C ASN A 126 35.27 -1.52 17.30
N THR A 127 34.98 -0.84 16.22
CA THR A 127 35.80 -0.77 15.00
C THR A 127 35.85 -2.06 14.16
N ARG A 128 35.10 -3.10 14.49
CA ARG A 128 34.98 -4.28 13.64
C ARG A 128 34.01 -4.03 12.51
N ILE A 129 34.36 -4.51 11.34
CA ILE A 129 33.59 -4.42 10.13
C ILE A 129 32.24 -5.14 10.35
N SER A 130 31.14 -4.48 10.06
CA SER A 130 29.82 -5.12 10.00
C SER A 130 29.87 -6.35 9.08
N PRO A 131 29.25 -7.48 9.48
CA PRO A 131 29.17 -8.62 8.58
C PRO A 131 28.51 -8.23 7.27
N SER A 132 29.20 -8.38 6.16
CA SER A 132 28.72 -8.01 4.82
C SER A 132 27.67 -8.96 4.26
N ASN A 133 27.38 -10.08 4.95
CA ASN A 133 26.33 -11.01 4.57
C ASN A 133 24.97 -10.69 5.24
N ASN A 134 24.79 -9.47 5.76
CA ASN A 134 23.47 -8.98 6.15
C ASN A 134 22.59 -8.70 4.93
N GLU A 135 21.28 -8.71 5.11
CA GLU A 135 20.33 -8.53 4.00
C GLU A 135 20.46 -7.17 3.33
N TRP A 136 20.61 -6.10 4.11
CA TRP A 136 20.72 -4.75 3.56
C TRP A 136 21.91 -4.63 2.59
N ASP A 137 23.09 -5.02 3.01
CA ASP A 137 24.30 -4.94 2.18
C ASP A 137 24.20 -5.85 0.94
N GLN A 138 23.58 -7.03 1.08
CA GLN A 138 23.35 -7.94 -0.04
C GLN A 138 22.37 -7.36 -1.07
N ILE A 139 21.34 -6.67 -0.63
CA ILE A 139 20.38 -6.02 -1.52
C ILE A 139 21.03 -4.81 -2.20
N GLU A 140 21.70 -3.93 -1.42
CA GLU A 140 22.37 -2.73 -1.92
C GLU A 140 23.49 -3.05 -2.90
N ALA A 141 24.34 -4.02 -2.60
CA ALA A 141 25.46 -4.42 -3.45
C ALA A 141 25.00 -5.01 -4.80
N LYS A 142 23.86 -5.70 -4.81
CA LYS A 142 23.33 -6.31 -6.03
C LYS A 142 22.53 -5.33 -6.87
N ASN A 143 21.89 -4.33 -6.23
CA ASN A 143 20.96 -3.44 -6.89
C ASN A 143 20.85 -2.10 -6.14
N PRO A 144 21.81 -1.18 -6.29
CA PRO A 144 21.79 0.10 -5.59
C PRO A 144 20.58 0.97 -5.95
N ASP A 145 19.99 0.76 -7.14
CA ASP A 145 18.81 1.51 -7.59
C ASP A 145 17.51 1.07 -6.92
N TYR A 146 17.49 -0.08 -6.22
CA TYR A 146 16.27 -0.57 -5.54
C TYR A 146 16.05 0.10 -4.20
N ILE A 147 17.12 0.60 -3.60
CA ILE A 147 17.03 1.31 -2.34
C ILE A 147 16.87 2.80 -2.64
N LYS A 148 15.66 3.20 -2.99
CA LYS A 148 15.33 4.61 -3.11
C LYS A 148 14.94 5.16 -1.75
N PHE A 149 15.68 6.15 -1.30
CA PHE A 149 15.27 6.98 -0.20
C PHE A 149 14.71 8.29 -0.76
N ASN A 150 13.70 8.82 -0.14
CA ASN A 150 13.25 10.17 -0.50
C ASN A 150 14.29 11.18 0.01
N TRP A 151 15.17 11.61 -0.90
CA TRP A 151 16.33 12.47 -0.61
C TRP A 151 15.99 13.86 -0.07
N ASN A 152 14.72 14.27 -0.08
CA ASN A 152 14.28 15.55 0.49
C ASN A 152 14.20 15.51 2.02
N LEU A 153 14.47 14.40 2.63
CA LEU A 153 14.44 14.19 4.05
C LEU A 153 15.85 14.31 4.64
N ASN A 154 15.93 14.63 5.93
CA ASN A 154 17.17 14.86 6.68
C ASN A 154 18.18 13.70 6.51
N PRO A 155 19.48 13.93 6.21
CA PRO A 155 20.50 12.88 6.07
C PRO A 155 20.74 12.04 7.34
N GLU A 156 20.21 12.46 8.49
CA GLU A 156 20.23 11.70 9.73
C GLU A 156 19.16 10.58 9.78
N GLN A 157 18.28 10.51 8.80
CA GLN A 157 17.21 9.52 8.72
C GLN A 157 17.77 8.12 8.57
N GLY A 158 17.14 7.15 9.24
CA GLY A 158 17.58 5.77 9.16
C GLY A 158 16.47 4.79 9.46
N SER A 159 16.47 3.68 8.72
CA SER A 159 15.55 2.57 8.93
C SER A 159 16.07 1.60 9.96
N TRP A 160 15.19 1.17 10.87
CA TRP A 160 15.50 0.16 11.88
C TRP A 160 15.82 -1.19 11.24
N GLY A 161 16.79 -1.89 11.84
CA GLY A 161 17.15 -3.25 11.53
C GLY A 161 16.99 -4.19 12.72
N GLN A 162 17.30 -5.47 12.50
CA GLN A 162 17.24 -6.49 13.54
C GLN A 162 18.47 -6.45 14.46
N ASP A 163 19.58 -5.92 13.97
CA ASP A 163 20.89 -6.04 14.62
C ASP A 163 21.06 -5.06 15.77
N ASN A 164 21.84 -5.50 16.76
CA ASN A 164 22.31 -4.63 17.81
C ASN A 164 23.54 -3.84 17.34
N TYR A 165 23.65 -2.62 17.82
CA TYR A 165 24.80 -1.75 17.59
C TYR A 165 25.47 -1.40 18.91
N TYR A 166 26.75 -1.65 19.03
CA TYR A 166 27.52 -1.36 20.23
C TYR A 166 28.37 -0.09 20.06
N TYR A 167 28.18 0.87 20.94
CA TYR A 167 28.97 2.10 20.95
C TYR A 167 29.74 2.23 22.27
N ASN A 168 31.07 2.25 22.18
CA ASN A 168 31.98 2.52 23.30
C ASN A 168 31.79 1.66 24.57
N HIS A 169 31.44 0.39 24.46
CA HIS A 169 31.30 -0.57 25.58
C HIS A 169 30.29 -0.21 26.68
N VAL A 170 29.46 0.81 26.52
CA VAL A 170 28.66 1.34 27.64
C VAL A 170 27.16 1.42 27.37
N GLU A 171 26.72 1.46 26.12
CA GLU A 171 25.29 1.62 25.79
C GLU A 171 24.83 0.61 24.74
N PHE A 172 23.75 -0.09 25.05
CA PHE A 172 23.02 -0.88 24.07
C PHE A 172 22.30 0.05 23.10
N LYS A 173 22.53 -0.17 21.82
CA LYS A 173 21.84 0.51 20.73
C LYS A 173 21.39 -0.52 19.72
N VAL A 174 20.35 -0.20 19.00
CA VAL A 174 19.87 -1.01 17.87
C VAL A 174 20.39 -0.40 16.58
N GLY A 175 20.73 -1.28 15.63
CA GLY A 175 21.27 -0.88 14.34
C GLY A 175 20.19 -0.26 13.46
N ARG A 176 20.55 0.79 12.75
CA ARG A 176 19.75 1.32 11.63
C ARG A 176 20.66 1.75 10.49
N ARG A 177 20.14 1.70 9.29
CA ARG A 177 20.83 2.19 8.09
C ARG A 177 20.37 3.58 7.74
N LYS A 178 21.34 4.47 7.59
CA LYS A 178 21.16 5.80 7.02
C LYS A 178 21.02 5.74 5.52
N LEU A 179 20.52 6.83 4.98
CA LEU A 179 20.36 7.09 3.56
C LEU A 179 21.62 6.81 2.72
N ALA A 180 22.81 7.08 3.26
CA ALA A 180 24.10 6.86 2.60
C ALA A 180 24.69 5.45 2.83
N GLY A 181 23.87 4.49 3.26
CA GLY A 181 24.33 3.13 3.56
C GLY A 181 25.07 2.98 4.88
N ASN A 182 25.34 4.05 5.61
CA ASN A 182 26.07 3.99 6.87
C ASN A 182 25.24 3.33 7.98
N LEU A 183 25.85 2.36 8.65
CA LEU A 183 25.30 1.78 9.87
C LEU A 183 25.52 2.73 11.05
N ILE A 184 24.45 3.01 11.78
CA ILE A 184 24.49 3.79 13.03
C ILE A 184 23.71 3.09 14.12
N GLY A 185 24.07 3.36 15.38
CA GLY A 185 23.34 2.87 16.54
C GLY A 185 22.47 3.97 17.15
N PHE A 186 21.29 3.57 17.58
CA PHE A 186 20.36 4.46 18.26
C PHE A 186 19.71 3.79 19.45
N GLN A 187 19.26 4.56 20.43
CA GLN A 187 18.52 4.01 21.56
C GLN A 187 17.20 3.41 21.10
N GLU A 188 16.84 2.25 21.62
CA GLU A 188 15.67 1.46 21.20
C GLU A 188 14.33 2.16 21.39
N ASN A 189 14.25 3.05 22.39
CA ASN A 189 13.04 3.83 22.71
C ASN A 189 12.93 5.13 21.91
N TYR A 190 13.93 5.43 21.09
CA TYR A 190 13.96 6.69 20.36
C TYR A 190 12.92 6.70 19.24
N SER A 191 12.05 7.71 19.25
CA SER A 191 11.05 7.92 18.22
C SER A 191 10.96 9.41 17.93
N ASP A 192 11.45 9.83 16.81
CA ASP A 192 11.35 11.18 16.30
C ASP A 192 11.26 11.16 14.77
N GLY A 193 11.12 12.34 14.17
CA GLY A 193 10.99 12.48 12.72
C GLY A 193 12.14 11.93 11.87
N ILE A 194 13.13 11.27 12.47
CA ILE A 194 14.27 10.66 11.78
C ILE A 194 14.37 9.14 11.95
N THR A 195 13.37 8.52 12.60
CA THR A 195 13.29 7.07 12.80
C THR A 195 12.23 6.47 11.89
N TYR A 196 12.61 5.48 11.10
CA TYR A 196 11.78 4.92 10.04
C TYR A 196 11.70 3.41 10.11
N TYR A 197 10.64 2.88 9.54
CA TYR A 197 10.46 1.45 9.33
C TYR A 197 10.34 1.15 7.83
N ARG A 198 11.33 0.43 7.30
CA ARG A 198 11.40 -0.05 5.93
C ARG A 198 11.53 -1.58 5.94
N PRO A 199 10.42 -2.31 5.91
CA PRO A 199 10.42 -3.77 6.06
C PRO A 199 10.82 -4.50 4.80
N VAL A 200 11.08 -5.80 5.03
CA VAL A 200 11.09 -6.82 4.00
C VAL A 200 9.92 -7.79 4.21
N LEU A 201 9.41 -8.33 3.11
CA LEU A 201 8.52 -9.48 3.08
C LEU A 201 9.32 -10.70 2.63
N GLU A 202 9.50 -11.65 3.52
CA GLU A 202 10.12 -12.93 3.21
C GLU A 202 9.04 -13.94 2.84
N VAL A 203 9.22 -14.62 1.70
CA VAL A 203 8.30 -15.68 1.27
C VAL A 203 8.56 -16.92 2.11
N LEU A 204 7.55 -17.40 2.82
CA LEU A 204 7.64 -18.64 3.59
C LEU A 204 7.45 -19.88 2.69
N ASN A 205 8.09 -20.98 3.11
CA ASN A 205 7.95 -22.27 2.45
C ASN A 205 8.20 -22.25 0.92
N PRO A 206 9.23 -21.55 0.41
CA PRO A 206 9.45 -21.40 -1.03
C PRO A 206 9.62 -22.74 -1.75
N LYS A 207 10.14 -23.77 -1.05
CA LYS A 207 10.31 -25.11 -1.62
C LYS A 207 8.99 -25.81 -1.92
N THR A 208 7.97 -25.61 -1.09
CA THR A 208 6.62 -26.17 -1.31
C THR A 208 5.86 -25.43 -2.39
N LEU A 209 6.11 -24.14 -2.56
CA LEU A 209 5.55 -23.34 -3.65
C LEU A 209 6.16 -23.73 -5.00
N GLY A 210 7.46 -24.10 -5.04
CA GLY A 210 8.18 -24.35 -6.28
C GLY A 210 8.53 -23.06 -7.04
N ASN A 211 9.29 -23.18 -8.12
CA ASN A 211 9.74 -22.02 -8.90
C ASN A 211 8.58 -21.23 -9.52
N ASP A 212 7.54 -21.93 -9.96
CA ASP A 212 6.36 -21.35 -10.58
C ASP A 212 5.21 -21.16 -9.58
N GLY A 213 5.51 -21.22 -8.28
CA GLY A 213 4.52 -21.11 -7.21
C GLY A 213 3.90 -19.75 -7.04
N LEU A 214 4.55 -18.71 -7.59
CA LEU A 214 4.06 -17.33 -7.59
C LEU A 214 3.73 -16.88 -9.01
N LYS A 215 2.61 -16.17 -9.14
CA LYS A 215 2.10 -15.62 -10.40
C LYS A 215 1.82 -14.14 -10.24
N VAL A 216 2.00 -13.38 -11.30
CA VAL A 216 1.76 -11.94 -11.33
C VAL A 216 0.40 -11.67 -11.95
N ILE A 217 -0.40 -10.88 -11.26
CA ILE A 217 -1.66 -10.33 -11.77
C ILE A 217 -1.46 -8.84 -12.03
N THR A 218 -1.91 -8.39 -13.19
CA THR A 218 -1.88 -6.98 -13.58
C THR A 218 -3.22 -6.31 -13.27
N LEU A 219 -3.18 -5.19 -12.56
CA LEU A 219 -4.33 -4.34 -12.30
C LEU A 219 -4.23 -3.11 -13.21
N ASN A 220 -5.04 -3.05 -14.24
CA ASN A 220 -5.19 -1.85 -15.07
C ASN A 220 -6.19 -0.91 -14.39
N LEU A 221 -5.78 0.33 -14.14
CA LEU A 221 -6.57 1.27 -13.35
C LEU A 221 -7.77 1.91 -14.09
N GLY A 222 -7.97 1.58 -15.38
CA GLY A 222 -9.14 2.04 -16.12
C GLY A 222 -9.27 3.57 -16.20
N GLY A 223 -8.15 4.28 -16.23
CA GLY A 223 -8.07 5.74 -16.17
C GLY A 223 -7.94 6.31 -14.75
N GLY A 224 -8.12 5.49 -13.71
CA GLY A 224 -7.79 5.86 -12.33
C GLY A 224 -6.29 6.01 -12.10
N LYS A 225 -5.89 6.40 -10.90
CA LYS A 225 -4.48 6.65 -10.55
C LYS A 225 -4.15 6.14 -9.16
N LEU A 226 -2.89 5.76 -8.96
CA LEU A 226 -2.28 5.51 -7.67
C LEU A 226 -1.15 6.52 -7.44
N GLY A 227 -1.23 7.33 -6.38
CA GLY A 227 -0.21 8.35 -6.09
C GLY A 227 0.05 9.32 -7.25
N GLY A 228 -0.97 9.58 -8.08
CA GLY A 228 -0.87 10.43 -9.26
C GLY A 228 -0.45 9.71 -10.55
N SER A 229 0.08 8.47 -10.50
CA SER A 229 0.39 7.65 -11.67
C SER A 229 -0.82 6.85 -12.14
N GLY A 230 -1.02 6.77 -13.47
CA GLY A 230 -2.00 5.89 -14.12
C GLY A 230 -1.41 4.56 -14.59
N ASP A 231 -0.20 4.23 -14.18
CA ASP A 231 0.48 2.99 -14.56
C ASP A 231 -0.23 1.76 -13.96
N ASP A 232 -0.12 0.64 -14.67
CA ASP A 232 -0.64 -0.63 -14.17
C ASP A 232 0.06 -1.04 -12.86
N ILE A 233 -0.73 -1.61 -11.97
CA ILE A 233 -0.26 -2.17 -10.70
C ILE A 233 -0.05 -3.67 -10.87
N LYS A 234 1.00 -4.22 -10.28
CA LYS A 234 1.28 -5.65 -10.27
C LYS A 234 1.15 -6.20 -8.85
N ILE A 235 0.36 -7.24 -8.67
CA ILE A 235 0.27 -7.98 -7.40
C ILE A 235 0.77 -9.40 -7.58
N VAL A 236 1.22 -10.02 -6.49
CA VAL A 236 1.70 -11.40 -6.46
C VAL A 236 0.65 -12.29 -5.82
N VAL A 237 0.37 -13.40 -6.47
CA VAL A 237 -0.60 -14.39 -6.01
C VAL A 237 0.00 -15.80 -6.09
N LYS A 238 -0.58 -16.74 -5.37
CA LYS A 238 -0.24 -18.16 -5.50
C LYS A 238 -0.70 -18.67 -6.85
N ASN A 239 0.19 -19.35 -7.56
CA ASN A 239 -0.17 -20.01 -8.81
C ASN A 239 -1.13 -21.19 -8.55
N ASN A 240 -2.10 -21.40 -9.43
CA ASN A 240 -3.17 -22.40 -9.28
C ASN A 240 -4.00 -22.24 -7.99
N GLY A 241 -4.08 -21.01 -7.46
CA GLY A 241 -4.86 -20.66 -6.30
C GLY A 241 -5.93 -19.62 -6.62
N THR A 242 -6.41 -18.97 -5.56
CA THR A 242 -7.33 -17.83 -5.65
C THR A 242 -6.70 -16.59 -5.02
N TYR A 243 -7.15 -15.44 -5.43
CA TYR A 243 -6.79 -14.17 -4.80
C TYR A 243 -8.05 -13.33 -4.57
N THR A 244 -7.95 -12.37 -3.68
CA THR A 244 -9.04 -11.46 -3.39
C THR A 244 -9.00 -10.28 -4.36
N ALA A 245 -10.13 -9.97 -5.01
CA ALA A 245 -10.25 -8.77 -5.84
C ALA A 245 -9.92 -7.53 -5.00
N PRO A 246 -8.90 -6.72 -5.41
CA PRO A 246 -8.38 -5.66 -4.57
C PRO A 246 -9.40 -4.55 -4.27
N SER A 247 -9.21 -3.84 -3.15
CA SER A 247 -9.97 -2.64 -2.82
C SER A 247 -9.74 -1.52 -3.85
N TYR A 248 -10.68 -0.62 -4.00
CA TYR A 248 -10.47 0.64 -4.72
C TYR A 248 -9.93 1.77 -3.80
N GLU A 249 -9.90 1.52 -2.49
CA GLU A 249 -9.32 2.46 -1.53
C GLU A 249 -7.84 2.68 -1.85
N GLY A 250 -7.36 3.89 -1.68
CA GLY A 250 -6.03 4.30 -2.12
C GLY A 250 -5.92 4.70 -3.59
N LEU A 251 -6.90 4.34 -4.43
CA LEU A 251 -6.95 4.78 -5.84
C LEU A 251 -7.70 6.09 -5.99
N THR A 252 -7.20 6.95 -6.89
CA THR A 252 -7.91 8.15 -7.31
C THR A 252 -8.68 7.87 -8.58
N ARG A 253 -9.93 8.27 -8.63
CA ARG A 253 -10.85 8.05 -9.77
C ARG A 253 -10.50 8.94 -10.95
N PRO A 254 -10.87 8.56 -12.18
CA PRO A 254 -10.51 9.31 -13.39
C PRO A 254 -10.98 10.76 -13.39
N ASP A 255 -12.16 11.03 -12.83
CA ASP A 255 -12.78 12.34 -12.75
C ASP A 255 -12.58 13.03 -11.39
N GLY A 256 -11.86 12.41 -10.46
CA GLY A 256 -11.68 12.88 -9.08
C GLY A 256 -12.95 12.79 -8.23
N ASN A 257 -14.01 12.17 -8.75
CA ASN A 257 -15.32 12.08 -8.11
C ASN A 257 -15.46 10.82 -7.26
N ASN A 258 -15.85 10.98 -5.99
CA ASN A 258 -15.99 9.88 -5.05
C ASN A 258 -17.31 9.10 -5.15
N ASP A 259 -18.26 9.53 -5.98
CA ASP A 259 -19.58 8.91 -6.11
C ASP A 259 -19.69 8.09 -7.40
N THR A 260 -19.03 6.95 -7.43
CA THR A 260 -19.09 6.00 -8.55
C THR A 260 -19.32 4.58 -8.02
N TYR A 261 -19.90 3.73 -8.86
CA TYR A 261 -19.75 2.29 -8.68
C TYR A 261 -18.39 1.84 -9.16
N PHE A 262 -17.82 0.89 -8.45
CA PHE A 262 -16.54 0.29 -8.79
C PHE A 262 -16.64 -1.22 -8.87
N TRP A 263 -16.06 -1.78 -9.92
CA TRP A 263 -15.78 -3.22 -10.02
C TRP A 263 -14.56 -3.45 -10.89
N TRP A 264 -14.06 -4.66 -10.85
CA TRP A 264 -13.01 -5.15 -11.73
C TRP A 264 -13.61 -5.97 -12.86
N LEU A 265 -13.19 -5.72 -14.11
CA LEU A 265 -13.44 -6.61 -15.23
C LEU A 265 -12.24 -7.54 -15.40
N GLY A 266 -12.46 -8.84 -15.22
CA GLY A 266 -11.44 -9.85 -15.39
C GLY A 266 -11.11 -10.13 -16.86
N SER A 267 -9.91 -10.66 -17.12
CA SER A 267 -9.49 -11.15 -18.42
C SER A 267 -10.33 -12.35 -18.93
N ASP A 268 -11.10 -12.97 -18.07
CA ASP A 268 -12.10 -14.00 -18.37
C ASP A 268 -13.47 -13.44 -18.79
N GLY A 269 -13.63 -12.12 -18.76
CA GLY A 269 -14.88 -11.41 -19.07
C GLY A 269 -15.87 -11.30 -17.92
N ASN A 270 -15.56 -11.83 -16.75
CA ASN A 270 -16.41 -11.71 -15.57
C ASN A 270 -16.17 -10.41 -14.81
N SER A 271 -17.19 -9.96 -14.07
CA SER A 271 -17.11 -8.79 -13.18
C SER A 271 -16.88 -9.26 -11.75
N TYR A 272 -15.99 -8.57 -11.03
CA TYR A 272 -15.62 -8.86 -9.65
C TYR A 272 -15.74 -7.57 -8.83
N ILE A 273 -16.44 -7.61 -7.72
CA ILE A 273 -16.42 -6.50 -6.75
C ILE A 273 -15.22 -6.69 -5.78
N PRO A 274 -14.70 -5.61 -5.17
CA PRO A 274 -13.68 -5.73 -4.14
C PRO A 274 -14.07 -6.74 -3.06
N GLY A 275 -13.16 -7.67 -2.74
CA GLY A 275 -13.40 -8.76 -1.80
C GLY A 275 -13.80 -10.10 -2.42
N ASP A 276 -14.21 -10.13 -3.69
CA ASP A 276 -14.53 -11.39 -4.39
C ASP A 276 -13.30 -12.29 -4.54
N ALA A 277 -13.53 -13.61 -4.49
CA ALA A 277 -12.51 -14.60 -4.82
C ALA A 277 -12.34 -14.70 -6.34
N VAL A 278 -11.11 -14.55 -6.82
CA VAL A 278 -10.74 -14.57 -8.24
C VAL A 278 -9.74 -15.69 -8.48
N SER A 279 -9.93 -16.50 -9.52
CA SER A 279 -8.95 -17.51 -9.91
C SER A 279 -7.63 -16.86 -10.34
N SER A 280 -6.49 -17.45 -9.97
CA SER A 280 -5.18 -17.00 -10.45
C SER A 280 -5.00 -17.11 -11.97
N ASP A 281 -5.94 -17.74 -12.70
CA ASP A 281 -5.96 -17.77 -14.17
C ASP A 281 -6.50 -16.47 -14.77
N VAL A 282 -7.18 -15.64 -13.99
CA VAL A 282 -7.56 -14.28 -14.36
C VAL A 282 -6.34 -13.38 -14.12
N ILE A 283 -5.54 -13.20 -15.16
CA ILE A 283 -4.22 -12.55 -15.06
C ILE A 283 -4.26 -11.03 -15.17
N THR A 284 -5.41 -10.48 -15.52
CA THR A 284 -5.62 -9.03 -15.60
C THR A 284 -6.99 -8.68 -15.03
N LEU A 285 -7.02 -7.68 -14.18
CA LEU A 285 -8.23 -7.01 -13.73
C LEU A 285 -8.20 -5.55 -14.23
N THR A 286 -9.24 -5.13 -14.91
CA THR A 286 -9.39 -3.74 -15.39
C THR A 286 -10.43 -3.02 -14.54
N ALA A 287 -10.03 -1.96 -13.89
CA ALA A 287 -10.91 -1.12 -13.08
C ALA A 287 -12.03 -0.50 -13.95
N LYS A 288 -13.24 -0.61 -13.46
CA LYS A 288 -14.43 0.02 -14.05
C LYS A 288 -15.00 1.02 -13.06
N TRP A 289 -15.05 2.26 -13.51
CA TRP A 289 -15.55 3.41 -12.77
C TRP A 289 -16.84 3.88 -13.41
N GLU A 290 -17.97 3.64 -12.78
CA GLU A 290 -19.27 4.04 -13.31
C GLU A 290 -19.88 5.13 -12.45
N PRO A 291 -20.15 6.32 -13.00
CA PRO A 291 -20.75 7.41 -12.24
C PRO A 291 -22.10 7.02 -11.66
N LEU A 292 -22.41 7.47 -10.46
CA LEU A 292 -23.71 7.30 -9.86
C LEU A 292 -24.78 8.03 -10.68
N LYS A 293 -25.96 7.42 -10.76
CA LYS A 293 -27.15 8.00 -11.37
C LYS A 293 -28.19 8.26 -10.29
N TYR A 294 -28.76 9.44 -10.32
CA TYR A 294 -29.83 9.83 -9.43
C TYR A 294 -31.14 9.96 -10.20
N SER A 295 -32.22 9.45 -9.62
CA SER A 295 -33.57 9.59 -10.18
C SER A 295 -34.05 11.01 -10.05
N VAL A 296 -34.80 11.46 -11.03
CA VAL A 296 -35.48 12.78 -11.04
C VAL A 296 -36.97 12.59 -11.28
N THR A 297 -37.76 13.24 -10.48
CA THR A 297 -39.22 13.37 -10.70
C THR A 297 -39.56 14.84 -10.93
N LEU A 298 -40.06 15.15 -12.11
CA LEU A 298 -40.55 16.48 -12.44
C LEU A 298 -42.05 16.51 -12.27
N GLU A 299 -42.53 17.42 -11.42
CA GLU A 299 -43.96 17.64 -11.16
C GLU A 299 -44.46 18.85 -11.96
N PRO A 300 -45.15 18.67 -13.09
CA PRO A 300 -45.51 19.74 -13.99
C PRO A 300 -46.74 20.56 -13.52
N ASN A 301 -47.20 20.35 -12.30
CA ASN A 301 -48.36 21.06 -11.69
C ASN A 301 -49.59 21.12 -12.59
N GLY A 302 -49.98 19.97 -13.13
CA GLY A 302 -51.14 19.82 -14.03
C GLY A 302 -50.89 20.26 -15.47
N GLY A 303 -49.66 20.58 -15.84
CA GLY A 303 -49.19 20.72 -17.22
C GLY A 303 -48.66 19.38 -17.79
N VAL A 304 -48.18 19.43 -19.02
CA VAL A 304 -47.60 18.31 -19.75
C VAL A 304 -46.17 18.67 -20.15
N ILE A 305 -45.24 17.72 -19.97
CA ILE A 305 -43.89 17.82 -20.50
C ILE A 305 -43.92 17.10 -21.85
N ASN A 306 -43.86 17.86 -22.95
CA ASN A 306 -43.91 17.30 -24.30
C ASN A 306 -42.58 16.79 -24.79
N ASN A 307 -41.48 17.46 -24.38
CA ASN A 307 -40.12 17.10 -24.78
C ASN A 307 -39.15 17.25 -23.62
N ASN A 308 -37.96 16.64 -23.76
CA ASN A 308 -36.84 16.79 -22.84
C ASN A 308 -37.13 16.40 -21.38
N ASN A 309 -38.16 15.58 -21.15
CA ASN A 309 -38.43 15.04 -19.82
C ASN A 309 -37.23 14.20 -19.36
N ILE A 310 -36.74 14.46 -18.16
CA ILE A 310 -35.64 13.71 -17.55
C ILE A 310 -36.17 12.88 -16.38
N ILE A 311 -35.71 11.65 -16.28
CA ILE A 311 -36.06 10.74 -15.19
C ILE A 311 -34.83 10.38 -14.32
N GLN A 312 -33.66 10.74 -14.79
CA GLN A 312 -32.39 10.53 -14.09
C GLN A 312 -31.34 11.50 -14.60
N TYR A 313 -30.30 11.71 -13.79
CA TYR A 313 -29.09 12.41 -14.21
C TYR A 313 -27.86 11.67 -13.67
N VAL A 314 -26.69 11.95 -14.26
CA VAL A 314 -25.40 11.38 -13.90
C VAL A 314 -24.68 12.37 -12.99
N TYR A 315 -24.23 11.90 -11.83
CA TYR A 315 -23.38 12.70 -10.95
C TYR A 315 -22.08 13.08 -11.68
N GLY A 316 -21.65 14.32 -11.52
CA GLY A 316 -20.51 14.89 -12.25
C GLY A 316 -20.91 15.58 -13.56
N GLN A 317 -22.09 15.29 -14.12
CA GLN A 317 -22.59 15.90 -15.36
C GLN A 317 -23.78 16.84 -15.10
N GLY A 318 -24.65 16.48 -14.17
CA GLY A 318 -25.92 17.18 -13.96
C GLY A 318 -26.90 16.95 -15.10
N ALA A 319 -27.91 17.80 -15.21
CA ALA A 319 -28.87 17.77 -16.30
C ALA A 319 -29.50 19.15 -16.58
N THR A 320 -29.93 19.37 -17.81
CA THR A 320 -30.75 20.54 -18.19
C THR A 320 -32.21 20.15 -18.04
N LEU A 321 -32.99 20.99 -17.36
CA LEU A 321 -34.42 20.81 -17.18
C LEU A 321 -35.21 21.25 -18.42
N PRO A 322 -36.40 20.66 -18.67
CA PRO A 322 -37.27 21.11 -19.76
C PRO A 322 -37.52 22.61 -19.71
N SER A 323 -37.41 23.25 -20.83
CA SER A 323 -37.66 24.69 -21.01
C SER A 323 -39.14 25.01 -21.22
N ALA A 324 -39.51 26.29 -21.30
CA ALA A 324 -40.86 26.71 -21.58
C ALA A 324 -41.44 26.15 -22.90
N SER A 325 -40.57 25.92 -23.91
CA SER A 325 -40.98 25.33 -25.19
C SER A 325 -41.30 23.83 -25.09
N ASP A 326 -40.88 23.18 -24.02
CA ASP A 326 -41.12 21.76 -23.76
C ASP A 326 -42.40 21.52 -22.94
N MET A 327 -43.03 22.62 -22.44
CA MET A 327 -44.12 22.56 -21.49
C MET A 327 -45.43 23.04 -22.14
N GLU A 328 -46.52 22.40 -21.76
CA GLU A 328 -47.87 22.80 -22.20
C GLU A 328 -48.86 22.73 -21.05
N LYS A 329 -49.61 23.81 -20.88
CA LYS A 329 -50.81 23.86 -20.03
C LYS A 329 -51.75 24.90 -20.57
N GLU A 330 -53.00 24.51 -20.87
CA GLU A 330 -54.01 25.36 -21.45
C GLU A 330 -54.22 26.62 -20.61
N TYR A 331 -54.24 27.79 -21.25
CA TYR A 331 -54.37 29.11 -20.64
C TYR A 331 -53.33 29.51 -19.60
N HIS A 332 -52.16 28.87 -19.61
CA HIS A 332 -51.08 29.16 -18.65
C HIS A 332 -49.73 29.36 -19.34
N THR A 333 -48.90 30.15 -18.72
CA THR A 333 -47.48 30.31 -19.11
C THR A 333 -46.58 29.57 -18.11
N PHE A 334 -45.58 28.86 -18.61
CA PHE A 334 -44.61 28.17 -17.76
C PHE A 334 -43.78 29.19 -16.97
N GLY A 335 -43.79 29.10 -15.64
CA GLY A 335 -43.12 30.03 -14.74
C GLY A 335 -41.74 29.57 -14.30
N GLY A 336 -41.34 28.33 -14.66
CA GLY A 336 -40.05 27.73 -14.26
C GLY A 336 -40.20 26.51 -13.34
N TRP A 337 -39.08 25.81 -13.14
CA TRP A 337 -38.98 24.72 -12.18
C TRP A 337 -38.53 25.26 -10.83
N TYR A 338 -39.07 24.73 -9.75
CA TYR A 338 -38.76 25.11 -8.38
C TYR A 338 -38.40 23.85 -7.58
N THR A 339 -37.48 23.97 -6.65
CA THR A 339 -37.10 22.88 -5.74
C THR A 339 -38.02 22.74 -4.54
N SER A 340 -38.98 23.67 -4.39
CA SER A 340 -39.99 23.70 -3.32
C SER A 340 -41.40 23.65 -3.89
N SER A 341 -42.29 22.89 -3.26
CA SER A 341 -43.67 22.74 -3.65
C SER A 341 -44.54 24.01 -3.48
N ASP A 342 -44.05 24.96 -2.70
CA ASP A 342 -44.71 26.29 -2.51
C ASP A 342 -44.18 27.35 -3.50
N PHE A 343 -43.34 26.95 -4.46
CA PHE A 343 -42.71 27.81 -5.46
C PHE A 343 -41.87 28.93 -4.86
N SER A 344 -41.41 28.76 -3.62
CA SER A 344 -40.46 29.69 -2.99
C SER A 344 -39.07 29.59 -3.61
N GLY A 345 -38.34 30.71 -3.58
CA GLY A 345 -36.97 30.79 -4.15
C GLY A 345 -36.98 31.25 -5.62
N SER A 346 -35.88 30.99 -6.31
CA SER A 346 -35.71 31.30 -7.73
C SER A 346 -35.94 30.06 -8.59
N PRO A 347 -36.50 30.20 -9.78
CA PRO A 347 -36.65 29.07 -10.69
C PRO A 347 -35.26 28.54 -11.12
N VAL A 348 -35.15 27.22 -11.25
CA VAL A 348 -33.97 26.53 -11.70
C VAL A 348 -34.12 26.00 -13.12
N THR A 349 -33.04 25.95 -13.88
CA THR A 349 -33.03 25.47 -15.26
C THR A 349 -32.12 24.25 -15.45
N ILE A 350 -31.34 23.92 -14.42
CA ILE A 350 -30.41 22.79 -14.44
C ILE A 350 -30.44 22.08 -13.08
N ILE A 351 -30.07 20.83 -13.09
CA ILE A 351 -29.59 20.10 -11.92
C ILE A 351 -28.07 20.21 -11.95
N GLY A 352 -27.48 20.69 -10.88
CA GLY A 352 -26.04 20.87 -10.76
C GLY A 352 -25.27 19.52 -10.87
N SER A 353 -24.03 19.57 -11.32
CA SER A 353 -23.19 18.38 -11.45
C SER A 353 -22.87 17.70 -10.10
N THR A 354 -22.99 18.44 -9.00
CA THR A 354 -22.70 17.94 -7.64
C THR A 354 -23.95 17.71 -6.80
N ASP A 355 -25.14 17.92 -7.35
CA ASP A 355 -26.40 17.68 -6.65
C ASP A 355 -26.59 16.17 -6.43
N ARG A 356 -27.16 15.81 -5.29
CA ARG A 356 -27.36 14.41 -4.87
C ARG A 356 -28.83 14.20 -4.48
N GLY A 357 -29.52 13.37 -5.23
CA GLY A 357 -30.88 12.90 -4.94
C GLY A 357 -32.00 13.87 -5.22
#